data_95aa9891ad3674f1d183dbe536f4ef57
#
_entry.id   95aa9891ad3674f1d183dbe536f4ef57
#
_cell.length_a   1.000
_cell.length_b   1.000
_cell.length_c   1.000
_cell.angle_alpha   90.00
_cell.angle_beta   90.00
_cell.angle_gamma   90.00
#
_symmetry.space_group_name_H-M   'P 1'
#
loop_
_entity.id
_entity.type
_entity.pdbx_description
1 polymer ?
#
loop_
_entity_poly.entity_id
_entity_poly.type
_entity_poly.pdbx_seq_one_letter_code
_entity_poly.pdbx_strand_id
1 'polypeptide(L)'
;LGSKSYKSMAEMKKLQPLMTQIREKYKNDKKKMNEEIMGLYKTYKVNPMSGCLPMLVQIPVFFAFYRMLYGSIELRHAPFIGWITDLSAPDRLFSFDFAIPLMTPPYGIPVLTIIMGATMFLQQKLSPPPGDPAQARMMMLMPLIFTFIFINFPAGLVLYWLVNNVLSIMQQYYITKKTA
;
A
#
# COMPACT_ATOMS: atom_id res chain seq x y z
N LEU A 1 2.02 -12.49 -11.87
CA LEU A 1 2.79 -12.11 -10.70
C LEU A 1 1.89 -11.97 -9.46
N GLY A 2 0.82 -11.17 -9.51
CA GLY A 2 -0.06 -10.93 -8.36
C GLY A 2 -0.67 -12.20 -7.76
N SER A 3 -1.22 -13.11 -8.59
CA SER A 3 -1.84 -14.35 -8.10
C SER A 3 -0.86 -15.26 -7.34
N LYS A 4 0.41 -15.36 -7.79
CA LYS A 4 1.44 -16.13 -7.08
C LYS A 4 1.83 -15.47 -5.77
N SER A 5 1.92 -14.14 -5.76
CA SER A 5 2.21 -13.36 -4.55
C SER A 5 1.10 -13.55 -3.49
N TYR A 6 -0.16 -13.42 -3.86
CA TYR A 6 -1.28 -13.61 -2.94
C TYR A 6 -1.41 -15.04 -2.41
N LYS A 7 -1.12 -16.07 -3.24
CA LYS A 7 -1.07 -17.45 -2.77
C LYS A 7 0.02 -17.65 -1.71
N SER A 8 1.23 -17.14 -1.97
CA SER A 8 2.33 -17.19 -0.99
C SER A 8 1.98 -16.45 0.30
N MET A 9 1.29 -15.32 0.21
CA MET A 9 0.81 -14.58 1.39
C MET A 9 -0.25 -15.36 2.17
N ALA A 10 -1.17 -16.05 1.49
CA ALA A 10 -2.15 -16.91 2.14
C ALA A 10 -1.50 -18.10 2.87
N GLU A 11 -0.48 -18.72 2.28
CA GLU A 11 0.32 -19.76 2.92
C GLU A 11 1.08 -19.22 4.14
N MET A 12 1.68 -18.02 4.03
CA MET A 12 2.30 -17.34 5.19
C MET A 12 1.32 -17.12 6.34
N LYS A 13 0.06 -16.79 6.03
CA LYS A 13 -0.98 -16.61 7.06
C LYS A 13 -1.21 -17.91 7.85
N LYS A 14 -1.15 -19.08 7.20
CA LYS A 14 -1.27 -20.38 7.86
C LYS A 14 -0.10 -20.70 8.80
N LEU A 15 1.07 -20.11 8.56
CA LEU A 15 2.28 -20.28 9.39
C LEU A 15 2.31 -19.34 10.60
N GLN A 16 1.41 -18.37 10.70
CA GLN A 16 1.37 -17.41 11.81
C GLN A 16 1.37 -18.04 13.21
N PRO A 17 0.55 -19.09 13.51
CA PRO A 17 0.56 -19.70 14.83
C PRO A 17 1.94 -20.30 15.18
N LEU A 18 2.62 -20.93 14.21
CA LEU A 18 3.99 -21.47 14.40
C LEU A 18 5.00 -20.35 14.64
N MET A 19 4.88 -19.25 13.91
CA MET A 19 5.73 -18.07 14.11
C MET A 19 5.53 -17.45 15.49
N THR A 20 4.31 -17.44 16.01
CA THR A 20 4.02 -16.95 17.37
C THR A 20 4.68 -17.82 18.42
N GLN A 21 4.62 -19.14 18.28
CA GLN A 21 5.30 -20.08 19.18
C GLN A 21 6.83 -19.89 19.16
N ILE A 22 7.43 -19.72 17.99
CA ILE A 22 8.87 -19.44 17.86
C ILE A 22 9.23 -18.14 18.58
N ARG A 23 8.42 -17.09 18.45
CA ARG A 23 8.65 -15.81 19.13
C ARG A 23 8.55 -15.90 20.63
N GLU A 24 7.59 -16.62 21.16
CA GLU A 24 7.45 -16.84 22.58
C GLU A 24 8.63 -17.63 23.13
N LYS A 25 9.07 -18.66 22.41
CA LYS A 25 10.19 -19.51 22.80
C LYS A 25 11.54 -18.76 22.81
N TYR A 26 11.78 -17.90 21.83
CA TYR A 26 13.05 -17.17 21.66
C TYR A 26 12.93 -15.66 21.94
N LYS A 27 12.03 -15.25 22.82
CA LYS A 27 11.74 -13.85 23.14
C LYS A 27 12.98 -13.01 23.52
N ASN A 28 13.97 -13.65 24.15
CA ASN A 28 15.19 -13.00 24.61
C ASN A 28 16.39 -13.16 23.65
N ASP A 29 16.24 -13.95 22.58
CA ASP A 29 17.30 -14.21 21.60
C ASP A 29 16.78 -13.91 20.18
N LYS A 30 16.89 -12.65 19.77
CA LYS A 30 16.43 -12.18 18.45
C LYS A 30 17.14 -12.89 17.29
N LYS A 31 18.40 -13.30 17.49
CA LYS A 31 19.17 -13.96 16.44
C LYS A 31 18.62 -15.35 16.16
N LYS A 32 18.47 -16.17 17.21
CA LYS A 32 17.85 -17.50 17.10
C LYS A 32 16.42 -17.44 16.62
N MET A 33 15.64 -16.46 17.10
CA MET A 33 14.27 -16.24 16.62
C MET A 33 14.20 -16.03 15.11
N ASN A 34 15.08 -15.17 14.56
CA ASN A 34 15.14 -14.92 13.12
C ASN A 34 15.62 -16.13 12.33
N GLU A 35 16.61 -16.88 12.84
CA GLU A 35 17.10 -18.10 12.23
C GLU A 35 16.01 -19.17 12.14
N GLU A 36 15.24 -19.36 13.19
CA GLU A 36 14.13 -20.32 13.24
C GLU A 36 12.96 -19.92 12.34
N ILE A 37 12.60 -18.61 12.29
CA ILE A 37 11.59 -18.11 11.37
C ILE A 37 12.04 -18.30 9.91
N MET A 38 13.30 -18.02 9.59
CA MET A 38 13.84 -18.27 8.25
C MET A 38 13.91 -19.76 7.91
N GLY A 39 14.20 -20.62 8.90
CA GLY A 39 14.12 -22.08 8.77
C GLY A 39 12.70 -22.53 8.46
N LEU A 40 11.71 -22.00 9.17
CA LEU A 40 10.29 -22.26 8.93
C LEU A 40 9.89 -21.93 7.48
N TYR A 41 10.28 -20.74 6.98
CA TYR A 41 9.99 -20.35 5.60
C TYR A 41 10.63 -21.28 4.56
N LYS A 42 11.86 -21.74 4.81
CA LYS A 42 12.54 -22.71 3.94
C LYS A 42 11.83 -24.06 3.94
N THR A 43 11.44 -24.57 5.11
CA THR A 43 10.75 -25.86 5.28
C THR A 43 9.43 -25.89 4.54
N TYR A 44 8.64 -24.82 4.65
CA TYR A 44 7.33 -24.70 3.99
C TYR A 44 7.41 -24.12 2.58
N LYS A 45 8.62 -23.86 2.06
CA LYS A 45 8.87 -23.29 0.72
C LYS A 45 8.11 -21.98 0.45
N VAL A 46 7.94 -21.16 1.48
CA VAL A 46 7.27 -19.86 1.40
C VAL A 46 8.32 -18.76 1.32
N ASN A 47 8.18 -17.86 0.34
CA ASN A 47 9.11 -16.75 0.17
C ASN A 47 8.50 -15.46 0.75
N PRO A 48 9.06 -14.90 1.86
CA PRO A 48 8.56 -13.65 2.45
C PRO A 48 8.70 -12.45 1.52
N MET A 49 9.64 -12.49 0.56
CA MET A 49 9.86 -11.42 -0.42
C MET A 49 8.78 -11.38 -1.52
N SER A 50 7.97 -12.43 -1.65
CA SER A 50 6.92 -12.48 -2.69
C SER A 50 5.85 -11.39 -2.51
N GLY A 51 5.63 -10.93 -1.27
CA GLY A 51 4.67 -9.87 -0.97
C GLY A 51 5.10 -8.47 -1.44
N CYS A 52 6.40 -8.17 -1.46
CA CYS A 52 6.92 -6.86 -1.88
C CYS A 52 7.25 -6.79 -3.37
N LEU A 53 7.32 -7.92 -4.08
CA LEU A 53 7.68 -7.97 -5.50
C LEU A 53 6.76 -7.12 -6.40
N PRO A 54 5.42 -7.13 -6.24
CA PRO A 54 4.54 -6.25 -7.00
C PRO A 54 4.88 -4.76 -6.81
N MET A 55 5.25 -4.36 -5.59
CA MET A 55 5.62 -2.98 -5.27
C MET A 55 6.91 -2.56 -5.99
N LEU A 56 7.92 -3.44 -6.04
CA LEU A 56 9.17 -3.16 -6.76
C LEU A 56 8.94 -2.97 -8.27
N VAL A 57 8.08 -3.80 -8.87
CA VAL A 57 7.71 -3.66 -10.29
C VAL A 57 6.89 -2.39 -10.52
N GLN A 58 6.14 -1.95 -9.53
CA GLN A 58 5.31 -0.75 -9.59
C GLN A 58 6.12 0.55 -9.63
N ILE A 59 7.33 0.59 -9.02
CA ILE A 59 8.15 1.82 -8.94
C ILE A 59 8.45 2.42 -10.33
N PRO A 60 8.96 1.68 -11.33
CA PRO A 60 9.18 2.21 -12.66
C PRO A 60 7.90 2.71 -13.34
N VAL A 61 6.78 1.98 -13.16
CA VAL A 61 5.47 2.37 -13.71
C VAL A 61 5.00 3.68 -13.08
N PHE A 62 5.18 3.83 -11.77
CA PHE A 62 4.87 5.06 -11.06
C PHE A 62 5.66 6.26 -11.61
N PHE A 63 6.96 6.13 -11.77
CA PHE A 63 7.78 7.22 -12.33
C PHE A 63 7.39 7.58 -13.76
N ALA A 64 7.12 6.59 -14.61
CA ALA A 64 6.68 6.81 -15.98
C ALA A 64 5.35 7.58 -16.01
N PHE A 65 4.36 7.14 -15.19
CA PHE A 65 3.06 7.77 -15.10
C PHE A 65 3.11 9.18 -14.51
N TYR A 66 3.93 9.39 -13.47
CA TYR A 66 4.19 10.70 -12.90
C TYR A 66 4.75 11.68 -13.96
N ARG A 67 5.78 11.24 -14.70
CA ARG A 67 6.36 12.05 -15.80
C ARG A 67 5.34 12.36 -16.88
N MET A 68 4.52 11.38 -17.23
CA MET A 68 3.45 11.57 -18.23
C MET A 68 2.45 12.63 -17.78
N LEU A 69 1.94 12.55 -16.53
CA LEU A 69 0.97 13.51 -16.01
C LEU A 69 1.49 14.94 -15.97
N TYR A 70 2.76 15.14 -15.59
CA TYR A 70 3.37 16.48 -15.59
C TYR A 70 3.70 16.99 -17.00
N GLY A 71 3.96 16.11 -17.95
CA GLY A 71 4.30 16.46 -19.34
C GLY A 71 3.09 16.61 -20.27
N SER A 72 1.94 16.05 -19.91
CA SER A 72 0.74 16.06 -20.76
C SER A 72 -0.02 17.37 -20.61
N ILE A 73 0.07 18.23 -21.63
CA ILE A 73 -0.73 19.46 -21.71
C ILE A 73 -2.22 19.15 -21.82
N GLU A 74 -2.58 18.04 -22.44
CA GLU A 74 -3.97 17.59 -22.67
C GLU A 74 -4.71 17.23 -21.38
N LEU A 75 -4.00 16.79 -20.34
CA LEU A 75 -4.58 16.45 -19.04
C LEU A 75 -4.71 17.66 -18.11
N ARG A 76 -4.08 18.77 -18.48
CA ARG A 76 -4.09 20.00 -17.71
C ARG A 76 -5.46 20.66 -17.83
N HIS A 77 -6.11 20.90 -16.68
CA HIS A 77 -7.48 21.42 -16.59
C HIS A 77 -8.55 20.55 -17.28
N ALA A 78 -8.24 19.28 -17.55
CA ALA A 78 -9.21 18.34 -18.07
C ALA A 78 -10.15 17.89 -16.92
N PRO A 79 -11.45 18.23 -16.97
CA PRO A 79 -12.40 17.82 -15.94
C PRO A 79 -12.58 16.30 -15.98
N PHE A 80 -12.64 15.69 -14.80
CA PHE A 80 -12.88 14.27 -14.63
C PHE A 80 -14.26 14.04 -13.95
N ILE A 81 -14.33 13.30 -12.87
CA ILE A 81 -15.60 12.99 -12.18
C ILE A 81 -15.71 13.82 -10.89
N GLY A 82 -16.91 14.35 -10.63
CA GLY A 82 -17.27 15.02 -9.38
C GLY A 82 -16.49 16.33 -9.21
N TRP A 83 -15.71 16.42 -8.15
CA TRP A 83 -14.93 17.61 -7.80
C TRP A 83 -13.54 17.65 -8.44
N ILE A 84 -13.14 16.59 -9.15
CA ILE A 84 -11.82 16.52 -9.79
C ILE A 84 -11.88 17.26 -11.13
N THR A 85 -11.39 18.49 -11.14
CA THR A 85 -11.39 19.37 -12.31
C THR A 85 -10.06 19.38 -13.07
N ASP A 86 -9.01 18.82 -12.49
CA ASP A 86 -7.67 18.72 -13.08
C ASP A 86 -6.94 17.48 -12.59
N LEU A 87 -6.66 16.56 -13.49
CA LEU A 87 -5.93 15.33 -13.17
C LEU A 87 -4.44 15.54 -12.98
N SER A 88 -3.89 16.66 -13.47
CA SER A 88 -2.48 17.02 -13.33
C SER A 88 -2.18 17.83 -12.07
N ALA A 89 -3.22 18.35 -11.40
CA ALA A 89 -3.13 19.11 -10.16
C ALA A 89 -3.48 18.23 -8.94
N PRO A 90 -3.07 18.63 -7.72
CA PRO A 90 -3.48 17.95 -6.50
C PRO A 90 -4.99 18.01 -6.28
N ASP A 91 -5.56 16.93 -5.73
CA ASP A 91 -6.98 16.85 -5.38
C ASP A 91 -7.32 17.82 -4.24
N ARG A 92 -8.31 18.71 -4.49
CA ARG A 92 -8.80 19.68 -3.52
C ARG A 92 -10.32 19.82 -3.64
N LEU A 93 -11.04 19.38 -2.62
CA LEU A 93 -12.46 19.70 -2.46
C LEU A 93 -12.56 20.93 -1.54
N PHE A 94 -13.29 21.92 -1.95
CA PHE A 94 -13.36 23.24 -1.33
C PHE A 94 -11.99 23.92 -1.20
N SER A 95 -11.88 25.15 -1.59
CA SER A 95 -10.67 25.95 -1.42
C SER A 95 -10.74 26.77 -0.13
N PHE A 96 -9.62 26.79 0.59
CA PHE A 96 -9.46 27.59 1.81
C PHE A 96 -8.43 28.69 1.58
N ASP A 97 -8.66 29.86 2.21
CA ASP A 97 -7.75 31.00 2.11
C ASP A 97 -6.61 30.96 3.16
N PHE A 98 -6.63 29.96 4.06
CA PHE A 98 -5.61 29.82 5.09
C PHE A 98 -4.62 28.70 4.75
N ALA A 99 -3.35 28.95 5.06
CA ALA A 99 -2.28 27.99 4.81
C ALA A 99 -2.38 26.75 5.72
N ILE A 100 -2.37 25.58 5.11
CA ILE A 100 -2.31 24.29 5.84
C ILE A 100 -0.87 23.80 5.77
N PRO A 101 -0.22 23.50 6.92
CA PRO A 101 1.13 22.94 6.93
C PRO A 101 1.23 21.68 6.07
N LEU A 102 2.35 21.51 5.37
CA LEU A 102 2.64 20.36 4.48
C LEU A 102 1.79 20.28 3.21
N MET A 103 0.90 21.24 2.95
CA MET A 103 0.06 21.29 1.75
C MET A 103 0.50 22.43 0.85
N THR A 104 0.62 22.18 -0.46
CA THR A 104 0.86 23.22 -1.46
C THR A 104 -0.45 23.87 -1.89
N PRO A 105 -0.44 25.19 -2.20
CA PRO A 105 -1.62 25.87 -2.75
C PRO A 105 -2.13 25.22 -4.06
N PRO A 106 -3.44 25.27 -4.33
CA PRO A 106 -4.51 25.75 -3.48
C PRO A 106 -4.76 24.83 -2.27
N TYR A 107 -5.15 25.42 -1.13
CA TYR A 107 -5.48 24.65 0.07
C TYR A 107 -6.93 24.16 -0.01
N GLY A 108 -7.16 22.92 0.40
CA GLY A 108 -8.49 22.32 0.34
C GLY A 108 -8.49 20.91 0.92
N ILE A 109 -9.64 20.26 0.98
CA ILE A 109 -9.73 18.88 1.51
C ILE A 109 -9.26 17.88 0.44
N PRO A 110 -8.21 17.11 0.66
CA PRO A 110 -7.70 16.11 -0.30
C PRO A 110 -8.52 14.81 -0.22
N VAL A 111 -9.77 14.84 -0.64
CA VAL A 111 -10.74 13.75 -0.46
C VAL A 111 -10.29 12.46 -1.13
N LEU A 112 -9.83 12.55 -2.38
CA LEU A 112 -9.34 11.38 -3.12
C LEU A 112 -8.14 10.73 -2.41
N THR A 113 -7.22 11.55 -1.89
CA THR A 113 -6.03 11.09 -1.16
C THR A 113 -6.43 10.42 0.17
N ILE A 114 -7.44 10.95 0.87
CA ILE A 114 -7.97 10.35 2.10
C ILE A 114 -8.60 8.99 1.79
N ILE A 115 -9.42 8.89 0.73
CA ILE A 115 -10.02 7.62 0.30
C ILE A 115 -8.94 6.61 -0.09
N MET A 116 -7.90 7.04 -0.81
CA MET A 116 -6.75 6.20 -1.15
C MET A 116 -6.07 5.66 0.12
N GLY A 117 -5.80 6.53 1.09
CA GLY A 117 -5.20 6.13 2.37
C GLY A 117 -6.07 5.13 3.15
N ALA A 118 -7.38 5.31 3.16
CA ALA A 118 -8.32 4.36 3.76
C ALA A 118 -8.29 2.99 3.07
N THR A 119 -8.22 2.95 1.73
CA THR A 119 -8.10 1.70 0.99
C THR A 119 -6.75 1.02 1.22
N MET A 120 -5.65 1.76 1.34
CA MET A 120 -4.34 1.22 1.72
C MET A 120 -4.37 0.59 3.11
N PHE A 121 -4.99 1.27 4.08
CA PHE A 121 -5.15 0.75 5.44
C PHE A 121 -5.99 -0.54 5.46
N LEU A 122 -7.08 -0.58 4.68
CA LEU A 122 -7.91 -1.78 4.54
C LEU A 122 -7.11 -2.94 3.93
N GLN A 123 -6.35 -2.67 2.86
CA GLN A 123 -5.49 -3.66 2.22
C GLN A 123 -4.42 -4.19 3.18
N GLN A 124 -3.85 -3.31 4.00
CA GLN A 124 -2.87 -3.69 5.02
C GLN A 124 -3.47 -4.64 6.07
N LYS A 125 -4.70 -4.38 6.51
CA LYS A 125 -5.41 -5.28 7.44
C LYS A 125 -5.73 -6.66 6.84
N LEU A 126 -5.96 -6.73 5.55
CA LEU A 126 -6.21 -8.00 4.86
C LEU A 126 -4.93 -8.80 4.62
N SER A 127 -3.78 -8.14 4.63
CA SER A 127 -2.47 -8.78 4.46
C SER A 127 -2.01 -9.45 5.75
N PRO A 128 -1.32 -10.60 5.67
CA PRO A 128 -0.76 -11.23 6.85
C PRO A 128 0.29 -10.31 7.49
N PRO A 129 0.27 -10.14 8.83
CA PRO A 129 1.26 -9.33 9.50
C PRO A 129 2.66 -9.95 9.34
N PRO A 130 3.69 -9.11 9.19
CA PRO A 130 5.07 -9.58 9.13
C PRO A 130 5.49 -10.24 10.44
N GLY A 131 6.55 -11.06 10.33
CA GLY A 131 7.06 -11.83 11.45
C GLY A 131 7.54 -11.01 12.66
N ASP A 132 8.04 -9.79 12.45
CA ASP A 132 8.57 -8.93 13.51
C ASP A 132 7.50 -7.91 13.94
N PRO A 133 7.22 -7.77 15.28
CA PRO A 133 6.29 -6.76 15.79
C PRO A 133 6.70 -5.32 15.45
N ALA A 134 7.99 -5.01 15.40
CA ALA A 134 8.47 -3.68 15.00
C ALA A 134 8.16 -3.41 13.53
N GLN A 135 8.39 -4.38 12.66
CA GLN A 135 8.06 -4.32 11.25
C GLN A 135 6.54 -4.21 11.03
N ALA A 136 5.74 -4.93 11.83
CA ALA A 136 4.28 -4.86 11.78
C ALA A 136 3.77 -3.44 12.11
N ARG A 137 4.32 -2.80 13.15
CA ARG A 137 3.99 -1.41 13.50
C ARG A 137 4.39 -0.43 12.40
N MET A 138 5.58 -0.58 11.84
CA MET A 138 6.06 0.26 10.74
C MET A 138 5.18 0.12 9.50
N MET A 139 4.78 -1.09 9.14
CA MET A 139 3.87 -1.33 8.03
C MET A 139 2.47 -0.75 8.27
N MET A 140 1.99 -0.74 9.52
CA MET A 140 0.70 -0.14 9.87
C MET A 140 0.70 1.40 9.80
N LEU A 141 1.86 2.03 9.97
CA LEU A 141 2.05 3.47 9.78
C LEU A 141 2.23 3.88 8.31
N MET A 142 2.64 2.96 7.44
CA MET A 142 2.88 3.23 6.02
C MET A 142 1.70 3.93 5.31
N PRO A 143 0.43 3.48 5.44
CA PRO A 143 -0.70 4.15 4.79
C PRO A 143 -0.83 5.61 5.19
N LEU A 144 -0.56 5.95 6.46
CA LEU A 144 -0.58 7.33 6.93
C LEU A 144 0.54 8.15 6.27
N ILE A 145 1.77 7.64 6.30
CA ILE A 145 2.93 8.29 5.68
C ILE A 145 2.67 8.54 4.20
N PHE A 146 2.19 7.53 3.46
CA PHE A 146 1.86 7.66 2.05
C PHE A 146 0.75 8.68 1.81
N THR A 147 -0.31 8.69 2.63
CA THR A 147 -1.37 9.69 2.52
C THR A 147 -0.81 11.11 2.64
N PHE A 148 0.08 11.38 3.61
CA PHE A 148 0.72 12.68 3.74
C PHE A 148 1.62 13.04 2.55
N ILE A 149 2.39 12.09 2.03
CA ILE A 149 3.23 12.31 0.85
C ILE A 149 2.36 12.63 -0.37
N PHE A 150 1.27 11.91 -0.57
CA PHE A 150 0.41 12.01 -1.74
C PHE A 150 -0.53 13.22 -1.73
N ILE A 151 -0.64 13.95 -0.62
CA ILE A 151 -1.46 15.18 -0.53
C ILE A 151 -1.12 16.19 -1.63
N ASN A 152 0.14 16.29 -2.03
CA ASN A 152 0.62 17.25 -3.03
C ASN A 152 0.85 16.63 -4.41
N PHE A 153 0.48 15.38 -4.60
CA PHE A 153 0.63 14.72 -5.90
C PHE A 153 -0.59 14.93 -6.80
N PRO A 154 -0.42 14.85 -8.13
CA PRO A 154 -1.51 14.96 -9.08
C PRO A 154 -2.66 14.00 -8.81
N ALA A 155 -3.90 14.49 -8.93
CA ALA A 155 -5.10 13.69 -8.70
C ALA A 155 -5.16 12.44 -9.56
N GLY A 156 -4.67 12.49 -10.81
CA GLY A 156 -4.57 11.33 -11.69
C GLY A 156 -3.70 10.22 -11.14
N LEU A 157 -2.59 10.56 -10.47
CA LEU A 157 -1.70 9.58 -9.84
C LEU A 157 -2.34 8.95 -8.61
N VAL A 158 -3.00 9.77 -7.79
CA VAL A 158 -3.75 9.30 -6.61
C VAL A 158 -4.91 8.38 -7.05
N LEU A 159 -5.61 8.74 -8.11
CA LEU A 159 -6.69 7.93 -8.71
C LEU A 159 -6.16 6.58 -9.21
N TYR A 160 -5.05 6.60 -9.94
CA TYR A 160 -4.40 5.38 -10.40
C TYR A 160 -4.07 4.44 -9.21
N TRP A 161 -3.51 5.00 -8.12
CA TRP A 161 -3.19 4.22 -6.93
C TRP A 161 -4.44 3.69 -6.23
N LEU A 162 -5.49 4.51 -6.12
CA LEU A 162 -6.78 4.10 -5.57
C LEU A 162 -7.39 2.92 -6.34
N VAL A 163 -7.41 3.00 -7.67
CA VAL A 163 -7.94 1.91 -8.52
C VAL A 163 -7.13 0.64 -8.34
N ASN A 164 -5.79 0.73 -8.32
CA ASN A 164 -4.92 -0.42 -8.04
C ASN A 164 -5.19 -1.04 -6.67
N ASN A 165 -5.39 -0.23 -5.62
CA ASN A 165 -5.73 -0.73 -4.28
C ASN A 165 -7.06 -1.48 -4.28
N VAL A 166 -8.10 -0.89 -4.88
CA VAL A 166 -9.42 -1.52 -4.95
C VAL A 166 -9.37 -2.85 -5.70
N LEU A 167 -8.73 -2.90 -6.87
CA LEU A 167 -8.55 -4.13 -7.63
C LEU A 167 -7.74 -5.18 -6.85
N SER A 168 -6.72 -4.76 -6.14
CA SER A 168 -5.89 -5.63 -5.30
C SER A 168 -6.69 -6.21 -4.13
N ILE A 169 -7.52 -5.39 -3.46
CA ILE A 169 -8.41 -5.82 -2.38
C ILE A 169 -9.40 -6.86 -2.91
N MET A 170 -10.03 -6.61 -4.05
CA MET A 170 -10.97 -7.54 -4.67
C MET A 170 -10.28 -8.87 -5.02
N GLN A 171 -9.11 -8.81 -5.63
CA GLN A 171 -8.32 -10.00 -5.97
C GLN A 171 -7.89 -10.77 -4.73
N GLN A 172 -7.41 -10.09 -3.70
CA GLN A 172 -7.01 -10.72 -2.43
C GLN A 172 -8.18 -11.38 -1.74
N TYR A 173 -9.33 -10.72 -1.67
CA TYR A 173 -10.56 -11.28 -1.12
C TYR A 173 -11.00 -12.54 -1.84
N TYR A 174 -11.02 -12.50 -3.18
CA TYR A 174 -11.39 -13.66 -4.00
C TYR A 174 -10.46 -14.86 -3.79
N ILE A 175 -9.14 -14.63 -3.78
CA ILE A 175 -8.15 -15.69 -3.58
C ILE A 175 -8.24 -16.26 -2.16
N THR A 176 -8.38 -15.42 -1.15
CA THR A 176 -8.50 -15.88 0.24
C THR A 176 -9.73 -16.73 0.44
N LYS A 177 -10.87 -16.34 -0.15
CA LYS A 177 -12.12 -17.12 -0.08
C LYS A 177 -12.02 -18.48 -0.79
N LYS A 178 -11.23 -18.58 -1.86
CA LYS A 178 -11.05 -19.82 -2.62
C LYS A 178 -10.03 -20.78 -1.97
N THR A 179 -9.15 -20.27 -1.08
CA THR A 179 -8.09 -21.04 -0.41
C THR A 179 -8.42 -21.37 1.05
N ALA A 180 -9.49 -20.82 1.60
CA ALA A 180 -10.07 -21.19 2.90
C ALA A 180 -10.99 -22.39 2.75
#